data_24f55a98a8412d4cac07e0370367369f
#
_entry.id   24f55a98a8412d4cac07e0370367369f
#
_cell.length_a   1.000
_cell.length_b   1.000
_cell.length_c   1.000
_cell.angle_alpha   90.00
_cell.angle_beta   90.00
_cell.angle_gamma   90.00
#
_symmetry.space_group_name_H-M   'P 1'
#
loop_
_entity.id
_entity.type
_entity.pdbx_description
1 polymer ?
#
loop_
_entity_poly.entity_id
_entity_poly.type
_entity_poly.pdbx_seq_one_letter_code
_entity_poly.pdbx_strand_id
1 'polypeptide(L)'
;MPKRKTLKGKEMYTIAEGIARGAHAGQTRRDGKTPYFKHVLEVASQLKGWDLKTIGILHDTLEDTKLKEADLVDAGFPPRIIAAVKAMTKPEMEYFTYIEMQILGNPDARQVKLADLACNSRGNDKPEQKAKYLKAQKLINKPQRPS
;
A
#
# COMPACT_ATOMS: atom_id res chain seq x y z
N MET A 1 32.04 3.58 7.87
CA MET A 1 30.66 3.68 8.34
C MET A 1 30.03 2.30 8.34
N PRO A 2 29.51 1.86 9.48
CA PRO A 2 28.81 0.59 9.49
C PRO A 2 27.57 0.72 8.61
N LYS A 3 27.35 -0.28 7.74
CA LYS A 3 26.13 -0.35 6.94
C LYS A 3 24.95 -0.56 7.88
N ARG A 4 23.87 0.17 7.68
CA ARG A 4 22.65 -0.08 8.42
C ARG A 4 22.17 -1.50 8.12
N LYS A 5 21.74 -2.18 9.16
CA LYS A 5 21.19 -3.52 9.04
C LYS A 5 19.90 -3.44 8.21
N THR A 6 19.79 -4.28 7.20
CA THR A 6 18.56 -4.40 6.42
C THR A 6 17.46 -5.00 7.30
N LEU A 7 16.33 -4.33 7.37
CA LEU A 7 15.19 -4.79 8.13
C LEU A 7 14.55 -6.03 7.50
N LYS A 8 14.02 -6.91 8.32
CA LYS A 8 13.31 -8.10 7.86
C LYS A 8 12.32 -8.60 8.91
N GLY A 9 11.36 -9.40 8.47
CA GLY A 9 10.44 -10.11 9.35
C GLY A 9 9.59 -9.20 10.23
N LYS A 10 9.27 -9.70 11.40
CA LYS A 10 8.41 -9.00 12.35
C LYS A 10 8.99 -7.66 12.78
N GLU A 11 10.30 -7.59 12.98
CA GLU A 11 10.98 -6.35 13.34
C GLU A 11 10.74 -5.27 12.28
N MET A 12 10.87 -5.64 10.99
CA MET A 12 10.60 -4.74 9.88
C MET A 12 9.18 -4.21 9.94
N TYR A 13 8.20 -5.09 10.15
CA TYR A 13 6.80 -4.69 10.25
C TYR A 13 6.57 -3.75 11.43
N THR A 14 7.15 -4.06 12.58
CA THR A 14 6.98 -3.23 13.79
C THR A 14 7.50 -1.81 13.56
N ILE A 15 8.66 -1.70 12.89
CA ILE A 15 9.23 -0.39 12.56
C ILE A 15 8.35 0.34 11.55
N ALA A 16 7.87 -0.38 10.52
CA ALA A 16 6.99 0.19 9.52
C ALA A 16 5.68 0.69 10.13
N GLU A 17 5.11 -0.07 11.06
CA GLU A 17 3.89 0.34 11.75
C GLU A 17 4.07 1.65 12.51
N GLY A 18 5.19 1.79 13.21
CA GLY A 18 5.50 3.03 13.92
C GLY A 18 5.66 4.22 12.98
N ILE A 19 6.33 4.01 11.84
CA ILE A 19 6.51 5.05 10.83
C ILE A 19 5.16 5.47 10.24
N ALA A 20 4.32 4.49 9.87
CA ALA A 20 3.01 4.78 9.29
C ALA A 20 2.09 5.50 10.28
N ARG A 21 2.12 5.07 11.55
CA ARG A 21 1.33 5.71 12.59
C ARG A 21 1.69 7.19 12.73
N GLY A 22 2.98 7.49 12.74
CA GLY A 22 3.45 8.88 12.82
C GLY A 22 3.15 9.68 11.55
N ALA A 23 3.35 9.07 10.38
CA ALA A 23 3.14 9.74 9.10
C ALA A 23 1.67 10.10 8.87
N HIS A 24 0.74 9.23 9.27
CA HIS A 24 -0.70 9.46 9.11
C HIS A 24 -1.36 10.16 10.31
N ALA A 25 -0.56 10.58 11.30
CA ALA A 25 -1.10 11.22 12.51
C ALA A 25 -1.97 12.44 12.12
N GLY A 26 -3.17 12.49 12.67
CA GLY A 26 -4.12 13.58 12.40
C GLY A 26 -4.96 13.42 11.15
N GLN A 27 -4.66 12.43 10.31
CA GLN A 27 -5.47 12.16 9.13
C GLN A 27 -6.68 11.30 9.49
N THR A 28 -7.81 11.59 8.84
CA THR A 28 -9.03 10.81 9.03
C THR A 28 -9.52 10.24 7.70
N ARG A 29 -10.41 9.24 7.78
CA ARG A 29 -11.15 8.74 6.64
C ARG A 29 -12.20 9.78 6.22
N ARG A 30 -12.96 9.48 5.17
CA ARG A 30 -13.98 10.37 4.62
C ARG A 30 -15.06 10.80 5.63
N ASP A 31 -15.27 9.97 6.67
CA ASP A 31 -16.24 10.30 7.72
C ASP A 31 -15.78 11.45 8.64
N GLY A 32 -14.52 11.88 8.51
CA GLY A 32 -13.95 12.93 9.33
C GLY A 32 -13.70 12.53 10.78
N LYS A 33 -13.87 11.27 11.13
CA LYS A 33 -13.78 10.76 12.50
C LYS A 33 -12.77 9.61 12.66
N THR A 34 -12.80 8.62 11.75
CA THR A 34 -11.96 7.43 11.85
C THR A 34 -10.53 7.79 11.48
N PRO A 35 -9.55 7.50 12.34
CA PRO A 35 -8.14 7.74 11.99
C PRO A 35 -7.75 6.96 10.73
N TYR A 36 -7.03 7.62 9.83
CA TYR A 36 -6.61 6.99 8.57
C TYR A 36 -5.73 5.78 8.80
N PHE A 37 -4.92 5.80 9.86
CA PHE A 37 -4.06 4.68 10.22
C PHE A 37 -4.84 3.37 10.39
N LYS A 38 -6.09 3.45 10.83
CA LYS A 38 -6.94 2.26 10.97
C LYS A 38 -7.14 1.54 9.64
N HIS A 39 -7.25 2.30 8.53
CA HIS A 39 -7.39 1.72 7.20
C HIS A 39 -6.15 0.92 6.81
N VAL A 40 -4.95 1.52 6.96
CA VAL A 40 -3.72 0.81 6.57
C VAL A 40 -3.48 -0.40 7.47
N LEU A 41 -3.89 -0.33 8.74
CA LEU A 41 -3.82 -1.46 9.65
C LEU A 41 -4.74 -2.61 9.20
N GLU A 42 -5.96 -2.29 8.76
CA GLU A 42 -6.89 -3.26 8.21
C GLU A 42 -6.34 -3.94 6.94
N VAL A 43 -5.75 -3.16 6.05
CA VAL A 43 -5.13 -3.70 4.83
C VAL A 43 -4.05 -4.69 5.22
N ALA A 44 -3.15 -4.30 6.11
CA ALA A 44 -2.07 -5.18 6.57
C ALA A 44 -2.61 -6.47 7.20
N SER A 45 -3.71 -6.37 7.96
CA SER A 45 -4.29 -7.53 8.65
C SER A 45 -4.80 -8.60 7.71
N GLN A 46 -5.11 -8.25 6.46
CA GLN A 46 -5.62 -9.20 5.47
C GLN A 46 -4.52 -9.87 4.67
N LEU A 47 -3.28 -9.45 4.86
CA LEU A 47 -2.15 -9.96 4.09
C LEU A 47 -1.41 -11.01 4.90
N LYS A 48 -0.77 -11.96 4.19
CA LYS A 48 0.00 -13.04 4.81
C LYS A 48 1.49 -12.77 4.65
N GLY A 49 2.22 -12.96 5.73
CA GLY A 49 3.66 -12.77 5.75
C GLY A 49 4.05 -11.34 6.03
N TRP A 50 5.22 -11.19 6.67
CA TRP A 50 5.66 -9.89 7.13
C TRP A 50 5.98 -8.93 6.00
N ASP A 51 6.47 -9.44 4.85
CA ASP A 51 6.78 -8.57 3.71
C ASP A 51 5.54 -7.88 3.17
N LEU A 52 4.47 -8.64 2.91
CA LEU A 52 3.22 -8.06 2.40
C LEU A 52 2.56 -7.15 3.44
N LYS A 53 2.58 -7.55 4.71
CA LYS A 53 2.04 -6.72 5.79
C LYS A 53 2.79 -5.39 5.89
N THR A 54 4.10 -5.41 5.72
CA THR A 54 4.93 -4.21 5.74
C THR A 54 4.55 -3.28 4.58
N ILE A 55 4.41 -3.82 3.38
CA ILE A 55 3.97 -3.03 2.23
C ILE A 55 2.57 -2.47 2.48
N GLY A 56 1.68 -3.29 3.02
CA GLY A 56 0.30 -2.86 3.32
C GLY A 56 0.23 -1.70 4.29
N ILE A 57 1.01 -1.73 5.36
CA ILE A 57 1.01 -0.66 6.35
C ILE A 57 1.62 0.64 5.79
N LEU A 58 2.56 0.53 4.83
CA LEU A 58 3.25 1.67 4.24
C LEU A 58 2.63 2.17 2.93
N HIS A 59 1.64 1.47 2.36
CA HIS A 59 1.25 1.68 0.96
C HIS A 59 0.79 3.09 0.61
N ASP A 60 0.26 3.85 1.55
CA ASP A 60 -0.21 5.22 1.31
C ASP A 60 0.75 6.29 1.82
N THR A 61 1.88 5.92 2.42
CA THR A 61 2.75 6.91 3.05
C THR A 61 3.38 7.87 2.06
N LEU A 62 3.87 7.37 0.93
CA LEU A 62 4.55 8.23 -0.05
C LEU A 62 3.57 9.13 -0.80
N GLU A 63 2.31 8.71 -0.93
CA GLU A 63 1.30 9.49 -1.66
C GLU A 63 0.63 10.54 -0.79
N ASP A 64 0.29 10.16 0.44
CA ASP A 64 -0.61 10.97 1.29
C ASP A 64 0.06 11.62 2.49
N THR A 65 1.38 11.46 2.67
CA THR A 65 2.09 12.08 3.78
C THR A 65 3.37 12.77 3.30
N LYS A 66 4.10 13.37 4.21
CA LYS A 66 5.38 14.02 3.91
C LYS A 66 6.54 13.03 3.78
N LEU A 67 6.30 11.75 4.03
CA LEU A 67 7.32 10.72 3.96
C LEU A 67 7.80 10.55 2.52
N LYS A 68 9.10 10.42 2.36
CA LYS A 68 9.74 10.26 1.04
C LYS A 68 10.43 8.92 0.93
N GLU A 69 10.68 8.50 -0.32
CA GLU A 69 11.41 7.26 -0.59
C GLU A 69 12.74 7.20 0.17
N ALA A 70 13.47 8.32 0.21
CA ALA A 70 14.75 8.38 0.93
C ALA A 70 14.60 8.04 2.41
N ASP A 71 13.46 8.38 3.01
CA ASP A 71 13.21 8.05 4.41
C ASP A 71 13.11 6.54 4.62
N LEU A 72 12.52 5.84 3.67
CA LEU A 72 12.41 4.39 3.73
C LEU A 72 13.76 3.71 3.49
N VAL A 73 14.55 4.25 2.57
CA VAL A 73 15.92 3.77 2.33
C VAL A 73 16.75 3.94 3.59
N ASP A 74 16.71 5.13 4.19
CA ASP A 74 17.47 5.43 5.39
C ASP A 74 17.07 4.58 6.60
N ALA A 75 15.81 4.20 6.67
CA ALA A 75 15.32 3.33 7.75
C ALA A 75 15.81 1.89 7.62
N GLY A 76 16.24 1.47 6.42
CA GLY A 76 16.77 0.13 6.19
C GLY A 76 15.79 -0.84 5.55
N PHE A 77 14.70 -0.35 4.96
CA PHE A 77 13.77 -1.23 4.26
C PHE A 77 14.42 -1.79 2.99
N PRO A 78 14.20 -3.09 2.71
CA PRO A 78 14.77 -3.71 1.50
C PRO A 78 14.25 -3.08 0.21
N PRO A 79 15.03 -3.11 -0.87
CA PRO A 79 14.58 -2.59 -2.17
C PRO A 79 13.24 -3.17 -2.64
N ARG A 80 12.98 -4.44 -2.38
CA ARG A 80 11.71 -5.10 -2.74
C ARG A 80 10.51 -4.39 -2.09
N ILE A 81 10.63 -4.06 -0.81
CA ILE A 81 9.55 -3.38 -0.07
C ILE A 81 9.34 -1.98 -0.63
N ILE A 82 10.43 -1.23 -0.82
CA ILE A 82 10.37 0.13 -1.34
C ILE A 82 9.76 0.15 -2.74
N ALA A 83 10.17 -0.79 -3.60
CA ALA A 83 9.63 -0.88 -4.96
C ALA A 83 8.12 -1.10 -4.97
N ALA A 84 7.61 -1.96 -4.07
CA ALA A 84 6.18 -2.22 -3.99
C ALA A 84 5.40 -1.00 -3.48
N VAL A 85 5.93 -0.31 -2.47
CA VAL A 85 5.29 0.91 -1.96
C VAL A 85 5.27 1.99 -3.05
N LYS A 86 6.35 2.14 -3.79
CA LYS A 86 6.40 3.07 -4.93
C LYS A 86 5.39 2.71 -6.01
N ALA A 87 5.25 1.42 -6.32
CA ALA A 87 4.30 0.96 -7.31
C ALA A 87 2.86 1.30 -6.92
N MET A 88 2.58 1.40 -5.63
CA MET A 88 1.26 1.77 -5.12
C MET A 88 1.06 3.28 -5.01
N THR A 89 2.10 4.08 -5.27
CA THR A 89 2.03 5.53 -5.24
C THR A 89 1.64 6.02 -6.63
N LYS A 90 0.40 6.52 -6.77
CA LYS A 90 -0.13 6.93 -8.09
C LYS A 90 0.36 8.33 -8.44
N PRO A 91 1.11 8.48 -9.55
CA PRO A 91 1.42 9.80 -10.08
C PRO A 91 0.18 10.41 -10.74
N GLU A 92 0.33 11.62 -11.29
CA GLU A 92 -0.75 12.25 -12.03
C GLU A 92 -1.00 11.49 -13.31
N MET A 93 -1.96 10.54 -13.26
CA MET A 93 -2.36 9.76 -14.42
C MET A 93 -3.75 9.16 -14.16
N GLU A 94 -4.37 8.66 -15.22
CA GLU A 94 -5.67 8.03 -15.13
C GLU A 94 -5.56 6.74 -14.30
N TYR A 95 -6.60 6.45 -13.51
CA TYR A 95 -6.56 5.38 -12.51
C TYR A 95 -6.30 3.99 -13.08
N PHE A 96 -7.01 3.62 -14.16
CA PHE A 96 -6.82 2.29 -14.72
C PHE A 96 -5.49 2.14 -15.45
N THR A 97 -4.98 3.24 -16.01
CA THR A 97 -3.62 3.28 -16.57
C THR A 97 -2.59 3.01 -15.47
N TYR A 98 -2.77 3.62 -14.31
CA TYR A 98 -1.93 3.36 -13.14
C TYR A 98 -1.95 1.88 -12.75
N ILE A 99 -3.15 1.26 -12.69
CA ILE A 99 -3.27 -0.16 -12.39
C ILE A 99 -2.47 -0.99 -13.39
N GLU A 100 -2.64 -0.72 -14.69
CA GLU A 100 -1.96 -1.48 -15.74
C GLU A 100 -0.45 -1.27 -15.75
N MET A 101 0.00 -0.04 -15.56
CA MET A 101 1.42 0.28 -15.70
C MET A 101 2.24 0.02 -14.44
N GLN A 102 1.67 0.20 -13.27
CA GLN A 102 2.42 0.10 -12.01
C GLN A 102 2.06 -1.11 -11.16
N ILE A 103 0.78 -1.40 -11.02
CA ILE A 103 0.33 -2.47 -10.13
C ILE A 103 0.54 -3.85 -10.74
N LEU A 104 0.14 -4.03 -12.01
CA LEU A 104 0.23 -5.34 -12.65
C LEU A 104 1.66 -5.84 -12.78
N GLY A 105 2.62 -4.95 -12.91
CA GLY A 105 4.03 -5.30 -13.05
C GLY A 105 4.73 -5.66 -11.74
N ASN A 106 4.08 -5.50 -10.60
CA ASN A 106 4.69 -5.77 -9.29
C ASN A 106 3.82 -6.76 -8.52
N PRO A 107 4.25 -8.04 -8.39
CA PRO A 107 3.43 -9.06 -7.73
C PRO A 107 3.05 -8.72 -6.29
N ASP A 108 3.94 -8.09 -5.54
CA ASP A 108 3.64 -7.68 -4.16
C ASP A 108 2.59 -6.57 -4.13
N ALA A 109 2.75 -5.56 -5.00
CA ALA A 109 1.80 -4.46 -5.10
C ALA A 109 0.41 -4.96 -5.52
N ARG A 110 0.35 -5.96 -6.40
CA ARG A 110 -0.93 -6.58 -6.79
C ARG A 110 -1.67 -7.13 -5.59
N GLN A 111 -0.99 -7.90 -4.74
CA GLN A 111 -1.59 -8.49 -3.55
C GLN A 111 -2.09 -7.41 -2.59
N VAL A 112 -1.26 -6.42 -2.33
CA VAL A 112 -1.61 -5.34 -1.40
C VAL A 112 -2.75 -4.50 -1.96
N LYS A 113 -2.74 -4.22 -3.27
CA LYS A 113 -3.82 -3.44 -3.89
C LYS A 113 -5.17 -4.16 -3.82
N LEU A 114 -5.17 -5.48 -3.97
CA LEU A 114 -6.40 -6.26 -3.79
C LEU A 114 -6.96 -6.12 -2.37
N ALA A 115 -6.10 -6.16 -1.36
CA ALA A 115 -6.51 -5.97 0.03
C ALA A 115 -7.04 -4.54 0.27
N ASP A 116 -6.37 -3.54 -0.31
CA ASP A 116 -6.79 -2.15 -0.25
C ASP A 116 -8.18 -1.96 -0.88
N LEU A 117 -8.39 -2.51 -2.06
CA LEU A 117 -9.68 -2.42 -2.75
C LEU A 117 -10.78 -3.12 -1.96
N ALA A 118 -10.50 -4.26 -1.34
CA ALA A 118 -11.46 -4.97 -0.52
C ALA A 118 -11.86 -4.13 0.70
N CYS A 119 -10.90 -3.48 1.36
CA CYS A 119 -11.18 -2.59 2.48
C CYS A 119 -12.01 -1.38 2.05
N ASN A 120 -11.65 -0.76 0.92
CA ASN A 120 -12.33 0.41 0.43
C ASN A 120 -13.76 0.12 -0.07
N SER A 121 -14.02 -1.11 -0.51
CA SER A 121 -15.35 -1.52 -0.98
C SER A 121 -16.33 -1.71 0.18
N ARG A 122 -15.82 -2.08 1.35
CA ARG A 122 -16.66 -2.28 2.53
C ARG A 122 -17.19 -0.93 3.02
N GLY A 123 -18.50 -0.88 3.25
CA GLY A 123 -19.12 0.33 3.76
C GLY A 123 -19.18 1.49 2.78
N ASN A 124 -18.80 1.27 1.53
CA ASN A 124 -18.90 2.31 0.50
C ASN A 124 -20.23 2.15 -0.24
N ASP A 125 -21.12 3.10 -0.10
CA ASP A 125 -22.46 3.07 -0.70
C ASP A 125 -22.52 3.78 -2.05
N LYS A 126 -21.42 4.34 -2.53
CA LYS A 126 -21.44 5.05 -3.83
C LYS A 126 -21.28 4.06 -4.97
N PRO A 127 -22.31 3.88 -5.82
CA PRO A 127 -22.25 2.87 -6.90
C PRO A 127 -21.07 3.08 -7.87
N GLU A 128 -20.74 4.33 -8.16
CA GLU A 128 -19.65 4.66 -9.08
C GLU A 128 -18.31 4.18 -8.55
N GLN A 129 -18.07 4.37 -7.25
CA GLN A 129 -16.83 3.94 -6.63
C GLN A 129 -16.76 2.42 -6.51
N LYS A 130 -17.88 1.78 -6.18
CA LYS A 130 -17.94 0.32 -6.14
C LYS A 130 -17.62 -0.28 -7.51
N ALA A 131 -18.18 0.31 -8.57
CA ALA A 131 -17.93 -0.16 -9.94
C ALA A 131 -16.46 0.01 -10.30
N LYS A 132 -15.84 1.13 -9.92
CA LYS A 132 -14.43 1.38 -10.15
C LYS A 132 -13.54 0.35 -9.45
N TYR A 133 -13.82 0.07 -8.18
CA TYR A 133 -13.06 -0.91 -7.42
C TYR A 133 -13.22 -2.32 -7.98
N LEU A 134 -14.44 -2.68 -8.38
CA LEU A 134 -14.71 -3.99 -8.97
C LEU A 134 -13.93 -4.17 -10.29
N LYS A 135 -13.93 -3.14 -11.14
CA LYS A 135 -13.18 -3.17 -12.39
C LYS A 135 -11.69 -3.32 -12.14
N ALA A 136 -11.15 -2.59 -11.15
CA ALA A 136 -9.74 -2.71 -10.78
C ALA A 136 -9.41 -4.12 -10.29
N GLN A 137 -10.27 -4.70 -9.45
CA GLN A 137 -10.09 -6.07 -8.96
C GLN A 137 -10.05 -7.08 -10.12
N LYS A 138 -10.92 -6.91 -11.10
CA LYS A 138 -10.94 -7.78 -12.27
C LYS A 138 -9.67 -7.68 -13.08
N LEU A 139 -9.16 -6.46 -13.27
CA LEU A 139 -7.89 -6.25 -13.99
C LEU A 139 -6.73 -6.92 -13.26
N ILE A 140 -6.67 -6.78 -11.94
CA ILE A 140 -5.57 -7.33 -11.15
C ILE A 140 -5.64 -8.85 -11.10
N ASN A 141 -6.85 -9.42 -11.01
CA ASN A 141 -7.06 -10.86 -10.94
C ASN A 141 -6.95 -11.57 -12.29
N LYS A 142 -6.94 -10.81 -13.39
CA LYS A 142 -6.85 -11.40 -14.72
C LYS A 142 -5.53 -12.14 -14.87
N PRO A 143 -5.55 -13.42 -15.32
CA PRO A 143 -4.31 -14.15 -15.51
C PRO A 143 -3.41 -13.41 -16.49
N GLN A 144 -2.14 -13.27 -16.12
CA GLN A 144 -1.16 -12.68 -17.02
C GLN A 144 -0.74 -13.73 -18.05
N ARG A 145 -0.72 -13.34 -19.32
CA ARG A 145 -0.22 -14.24 -20.36
C ARG A 145 1.26 -14.46 -20.13
N PRO A 146 1.73 -15.72 -20.21
CA PRO A 146 3.17 -15.97 -20.18
C PRO A 146 3.80 -15.22 -21.35
N SER A 147 4.86 -14.50 -21.05
CA SER A 147 5.62 -13.76 -22.05
C SER A 147 6.46 -14.72 -22.90
#